data_baed2869c9967fb1408357933168de3e
#
_entry.id   baed2869c9967fb1408357933168de3e
#
_cell.length_a   1.000
_cell.length_b   1.000
_cell.length_c   1.000
_cell.angle_alpha   90.00
_cell.angle_beta   90.00
_cell.angle_gamma   90.00
#
_symmetry.space_group_name_H-M   'P 1'
#
loop_
_entity.id
_entity.type
_entity.pdbx_description
1 polymer ?
#
loop_
_entity_poly.entity_id
_entity_poly.type
_entity_poly.pdbx_seq_one_letter_code
_entity_poly.pdbx_strand_id
1 'polypeptide(L)'
;MIKHLQTFLLTIVLTALLASCSSSKTTLPYFTDLSDQREGTIPSAGFLPSLQPDDELVITVTSEYPAATAIYNLMADNYSTRENVLETATPRTATYVVDSKGDIDFPVLGKIHVAGKTCEEIKDELTARISKDVTDPLVNVTLVNFKVVVAGEAKEPKTIPVSGNRITLLDALAAAGDLTEYGERSNVLIIREENGERKFAHLDLNSSDVLTSPYYYLQQNDYIYVAPNSIRQANSKYNQNNAYKLSVTSTIVSAASVIASLVIALTVK
;
A
#
# COMPACT_ATOMS: atom_id res chain seq x y z
N MET A 1 48.21 -8.11 48.39
CA MET A 1 46.76 -8.34 48.42
C MET A 1 46.01 -7.27 47.64
N ILE A 2 46.24 -5.98 47.86
CA ILE A 2 45.53 -4.85 47.17
C ILE A 2 45.77 -4.85 45.66
N LYS A 3 46.99 -5.08 45.15
CA LYS A 3 47.29 -5.14 43.70
C LYS A 3 46.54 -6.25 42.97
N HIS A 4 46.34 -7.42 43.57
CA HIS A 4 45.58 -8.52 42.98
C HIS A 4 44.08 -8.26 42.97
N LEU A 5 43.56 -7.50 43.94
CA LEU A 5 42.16 -7.09 43.96
C LEU A 5 41.88 -6.07 42.88
N GLN A 6 42.80 -5.12 42.62
CA GLN A 6 42.68 -4.13 41.55
C GLN A 6 42.74 -4.73 40.15
N THR A 7 43.66 -5.70 39.91
CA THR A 7 43.72 -6.40 38.62
C THR A 7 42.46 -7.28 38.40
N PHE A 8 41.91 -7.91 39.45
CA PHE A 8 40.68 -8.66 39.33
C PHE A 8 39.46 -7.78 39.03
N LEU A 9 39.37 -6.62 39.64
CA LEU A 9 38.29 -5.66 39.38
C LEU A 9 38.39 -5.10 37.94
N LEU A 10 39.59 -4.81 37.46
CA LEU A 10 39.85 -4.29 36.13
C LEU A 10 39.47 -5.34 35.05
N THR A 11 39.76 -6.62 35.30
CA THR A 11 39.36 -7.70 34.35
C THR A 11 37.87 -7.92 34.32
N ILE A 12 37.14 -7.78 35.44
CA ILE A 12 35.66 -7.86 35.45
C ILE A 12 35.04 -6.70 34.67
N VAL A 13 35.54 -5.49 34.85
CA VAL A 13 35.05 -4.32 34.10
C VAL A 13 35.35 -4.46 32.60
N LEU A 14 36.52 -4.96 32.22
CA LEU A 14 36.90 -5.17 30.84
C LEU A 14 36.05 -6.27 30.16
N THR A 15 35.75 -7.37 30.88
CA THR A 15 34.87 -8.44 30.35
C THR A 15 33.42 -7.99 30.24
N ALA A 16 32.92 -7.14 31.15
CA ALA A 16 31.57 -6.58 31.08
C ALA A 16 31.40 -5.61 29.89
N LEU A 17 32.45 -4.90 29.50
CA LEU A 17 32.45 -4.00 28.32
C LEU A 17 32.43 -4.78 27.00
N LEU A 18 32.97 -5.99 26.96
CA LEU A 18 33.01 -6.83 25.75
C LEU A 18 31.69 -7.60 25.52
N ALA A 19 30.83 -7.74 26.52
CA ALA A 19 29.56 -8.45 26.41
C ALA A 19 28.40 -7.63 25.80
N SER A 20 28.63 -6.34 25.46
CA SER A 20 27.56 -5.37 25.10
C SER A 20 27.20 -5.32 23.61
N CYS A 21 27.71 -6.19 22.74
CA CYS A 21 27.37 -6.18 21.33
C CYS A 21 26.63 -7.45 20.91
N SER A 22 25.37 -7.60 21.33
CA SER A 22 24.44 -8.49 20.67
C SER A 22 23.62 -7.68 19.65
N SER A 23 24.13 -7.59 18.42
CA SER A 23 23.38 -7.11 17.28
C SER A 23 22.39 -8.21 16.87
N SER A 24 21.14 -8.12 17.32
CA SER A 24 20.06 -8.92 16.73
C SER A 24 19.85 -8.41 15.29
N LYS A 25 20.24 -9.23 14.32
CA LYS A 25 19.87 -8.98 12.92
C LYS A 25 18.35 -9.11 12.83
N THR A 26 17.64 -7.99 12.78
CA THR A 26 16.23 -7.98 12.41
C THR A 26 16.19 -8.31 10.93
N THR A 27 15.79 -9.52 10.58
CA THR A 27 15.49 -9.90 9.20
C THR A 27 14.22 -9.18 8.79
N LEU A 28 14.22 -8.58 7.60
CA LEU A 28 13.09 -7.85 7.02
C LEU A 28 12.39 -8.61 5.88
N PRO A 29 12.50 -9.95 5.74
CA PRO A 29 11.87 -10.67 4.65
C PRO A 29 10.36 -10.77 4.84
N TYR A 30 9.63 -10.88 3.72
CA TYR A 30 8.26 -11.35 3.68
C TYR A 30 8.22 -12.87 3.77
N PHE A 31 7.06 -13.44 4.14
CA PHE A 31 6.80 -14.88 4.08
C PHE A 31 7.85 -15.72 4.79
N THR A 32 8.16 -15.37 6.03
CA THR A 32 9.17 -16.08 6.84
C THR A 32 8.82 -17.55 7.08
N ASP A 33 7.53 -17.88 7.04
CA ASP A 33 6.96 -19.22 7.13
C ASP A 33 7.25 -20.12 5.90
N LEU A 34 7.60 -19.51 4.75
CA LEU A 34 7.98 -20.22 3.54
C LEU A 34 9.50 -20.37 3.37
N SER A 35 10.31 -19.80 4.26
CA SER A 35 11.77 -19.71 4.11
C SER A 35 12.47 -21.07 3.94
N ASP A 36 11.92 -22.12 4.53
CA ASP A 36 12.45 -23.47 4.49
C ASP A 36 11.87 -24.34 3.36
N GLN A 37 10.89 -23.81 2.63
CA GLN A 37 10.22 -24.48 1.52
C GLN A 37 10.81 -23.98 0.20
N ARG A 38 11.18 -24.90 -0.70
CA ARG A 38 11.70 -24.55 -2.05
C ARG A 38 10.58 -24.41 -3.07
N GLU A 39 9.50 -25.12 -2.91
CA GLU A 39 8.32 -25.14 -3.79
C GLU A 39 7.08 -25.55 -3.00
N GLY A 40 5.94 -25.02 -3.40
CA GLY A 40 4.64 -25.31 -2.78
C GLY A 40 3.51 -24.70 -3.60
N THR A 41 2.27 -25.02 -3.22
CA THR A 41 1.06 -24.46 -3.86
C THR A 41 0.22 -23.77 -2.81
N ILE A 42 -0.12 -22.51 -3.05
CA ILE A 42 -1.02 -21.72 -2.21
C ILE A 42 -2.29 -21.49 -3.03
N PRO A 43 -3.48 -21.78 -2.50
CA PRO A 43 -4.73 -21.50 -3.19
C PRO A 43 -4.85 -20.01 -3.54
N SER A 44 -5.18 -19.70 -4.79
CA SER A 44 -5.48 -18.34 -5.22
C SER A 44 -6.99 -18.19 -5.32
N ALA A 45 -7.56 -17.32 -4.50
CA ALA A 45 -8.94 -16.88 -4.71
C ALA A 45 -8.94 -15.91 -5.88
N GLY A 46 -9.46 -16.33 -7.04
CA GLY A 46 -9.70 -15.41 -8.15
C GLY A 46 -10.73 -14.36 -7.69
N PHE A 47 -10.33 -13.11 -7.63
CA PHE A 47 -11.19 -12.01 -7.24
C PHE A 47 -11.14 -10.94 -8.32
N LEU A 48 -12.32 -10.49 -8.76
CA LEU A 48 -12.47 -9.30 -9.58
C LEU A 48 -13.19 -8.24 -8.77
N PRO A 49 -12.74 -6.98 -8.80
CA PRO A 49 -13.38 -5.90 -8.08
C PRO A 49 -14.81 -5.70 -8.59
N SER A 50 -15.74 -5.49 -7.67
CA SER A 50 -17.10 -5.09 -7.98
C SER A 50 -17.19 -3.59 -8.14
N LEU A 51 -18.01 -3.14 -9.06
CA LEU A 51 -18.28 -1.73 -9.33
C LEU A 51 -19.03 -1.06 -8.15
N GLN A 52 -18.69 0.19 -7.92
CA GLN A 52 -19.24 1.00 -6.82
C GLN A 52 -19.76 2.35 -7.36
N PRO A 53 -20.61 3.07 -6.61
CA PRO A 53 -20.90 4.48 -6.92
C PRO A 53 -19.62 5.31 -7.08
N ASP A 54 -19.65 6.29 -7.98
CA ASP A 54 -18.52 7.14 -8.40
C ASP A 54 -17.45 6.44 -9.24
N ASP A 55 -17.63 5.16 -9.62
CA ASP A 55 -16.77 4.51 -10.60
C ASP A 55 -17.01 5.10 -12.00
N GLU A 56 -15.92 5.25 -12.75
CA GLU A 56 -15.94 5.72 -14.12
C GLU A 56 -15.65 4.56 -15.09
N LEU A 57 -16.59 4.30 -15.98
CA LEU A 57 -16.49 3.22 -16.94
C LEU A 57 -16.34 3.75 -18.37
N VAL A 58 -15.45 3.16 -19.12
CA VAL A 58 -15.46 3.23 -20.59
C VAL A 58 -16.12 1.99 -21.11
N ILE A 59 -17.22 2.17 -21.81
CA ILE A 59 -17.95 1.08 -22.49
C ILE A 59 -17.94 1.35 -23.97
N THR A 60 -17.44 0.38 -24.74
CA THR A 60 -17.42 0.46 -26.19
C THR A 60 -18.15 -0.75 -26.79
N VAL A 61 -18.98 -0.47 -27.80
CA VAL A 61 -19.72 -1.49 -28.52
C VAL A 61 -19.30 -1.44 -29.99
N THR A 62 -18.81 -2.53 -30.51
CA THR A 62 -18.41 -2.67 -31.91
C THR A 62 -19.06 -3.91 -32.56
N SER A 63 -19.17 -3.94 -33.85
CA SER A 63 -19.61 -5.10 -34.64
C SER A 63 -19.03 -5.03 -36.06
N GLU A 64 -19.29 -6.05 -36.86
CA GLU A 64 -18.93 -6.03 -38.28
C GLU A 64 -19.53 -4.80 -39.02
N TYR A 65 -20.70 -4.33 -38.56
CA TYR A 65 -21.37 -3.14 -39.10
C TYR A 65 -21.31 -1.96 -38.11
N PRO A 66 -20.26 -1.10 -38.15
CA PRO A 66 -20.07 -0.01 -37.16
C PRO A 66 -21.24 0.96 -37.06
N ALA A 67 -22.00 1.17 -38.16
CA ALA A 67 -23.18 2.04 -38.16
C ALA A 67 -24.30 1.52 -37.22
N ALA A 68 -24.43 0.19 -37.06
CA ALA A 68 -25.44 -0.41 -36.21
C ALA A 68 -25.10 -0.24 -34.71
N THR A 69 -23.82 -0.13 -34.38
CA THR A 69 -23.36 0.04 -32.99
C THR A 69 -23.15 1.48 -32.58
N ALA A 70 -23.13 2.42 -33.52
CA ALA A 70 -22.89 3.86 -33.24
C ALA A 70 -23.84 4.45 -32.21
N ILE A 71 -25.11 4.01 -32.20
CA ILE A 71 -26.15 4.49 -31.29
C ILE A 71 -25.95 4.02 -29.83
N TYR A 72 -25.13 3.01 -29.59
CA TYR A 72 -24.82 2.46 -28.25
C TYR A 72 -23.56 3.08 -27.64
N ASN A 73 -22.82 3.87 -28.40
CA ASN A 73 -21.59 4.49 -27.94
C ASN A 73 -21.83 5.95 -27.57
N LEU A 74 -21.28 6.40 -26.44
CA LEU A 74 -21.24 7.81 -26.12
C LEU A 74 -20.33 8.57 -27.08
N MET A 75 -20.82 9.70 -27.59
CA MET A 75 -19.97 10.61 -28.36
C MET A 75 -19.06 11.35 -27.39
N ALA A 76 -17.78 11.43 -27.71
CA ALA A 76 -16.86 12.27 -26.99
C ALA A 76 -17.25 13.74 -27.25
N ASP A 77 -17.72 14.47 -26.24
CA ASP A 77 -17.96 15.88 -26.34
C ASP A 77 -16.63 16.64 -26.40
N ASN A 78 -16.31 17.16 -27.59
CA ASN A 78 -15.21 18.07 -27.77
C ASN A 78 -15.65 19.47 -27.24
N TYR A 79 -15.65 19.66 -25.93
CA TYR A 79 -15.73 20.99 -25.33
C TYR A 79 -14.41 21.74 -25.62
N SER A 80 -14.31 22.42 -26.73
CA SER A 80 -13.29 23.45 -26.94
C SER A 80 -13.64 24.66 -26.07
N THR A 81 -13.04 24.75 -24.89
CA THR A 81 -13.01 26.01 -24.14
C THR A 81 -12.28 27.06 -25.01
N ARG A 82 -12.97 28.15 -25.31
CA ARG A 82 -12.63 29.18 -26.29
C ARG A 82 -11.41 30.04 -25.94
N GLU A 83 -10.44 29.58 -25.19
CA GLU A 83 -9.38 30.46 -24.69
C GLU A 83 -7.91 30.00 -24.87
N ASN A 84 -7.60 28.89 -25.60
CA ASN A 84 -6.22 28.70 -26.08
C ASN A 84 -6.19 27.81 -27.33
N VAL A 85 -6.00 28.44 -28.49
CA VAL A 85 -6.06 27.84 -29.84
C VAL A 85 -4.79 27.04 -30.19
N LEU A 86 -3.96 26.61 -29.25
CA LEU A 86 -2.69 25.91 -29.52
C LEU A 86 -2.42 24.65 -28.69
N GLU A 87 -3.34 24.17 -27.87
CA GLU A 87 -3.22 22.83 -27.30
C GLU A 87 -4.01 21.85 -28.15
N THR A 88 -3.31 20.90 -28.73
CA THR A 88 -3.87 19.72 -29.40
C THR A 88 -4.86 19.09 -28.42
N ALA A 89 -6.16 19.21 -28.74
CA ALA A 89 -7.21 18.57 -27.94
C ALA A 89 -6.98 17.07 -27.94
N THR A 90 -6.50 16.55 -26.82
CA THR A 90 -6.46 15.10 -26.60
C THR A 90 -7.89 14.60 -26.62
N PRO A 91 -8.25 13.64 -27.48
CA PRO A 91 -9.59 13.08 -27.50
C PRO A 91 -9.90 12.51 -26.12
N ARG A 92 -10.86 13.10 -25.41
CA ARG A 92 -11.36 12.50 -24.17
C ARG A 92 -12.32 11.39 -24.55
N THR A 93 -12.03 10.19 -24.11
CA THR A 93 -12.98 9.07 -24.22
C THR A 93 -14.17 9.40 -23.33
N ALA A 94 -15.38 9.30 -23.86
CA ALA A 94 -16.59 9.47 -23.07
C ALA A 94 -16.71 8.36 -22.02
N THR A 95 -16.97 8.74 -20.78
CA THR A 95 -17.09 7.83 -19.64
C THR A 95 -18.50 7.81 -19.09
N TYR A 96 -18.92 6.68 -18.55
CA TYR A 96 -20.13 6.53 -17.75
C TYR A 96 -19.74 6.63 -16.28
N VAL A 97 -20.41 7.47 -15.52
CA VAL A 97 -20.23 7.56 -14.07
C VAL A 97 -21.34 6.78 -13.40
N VAL A 98 -21.00 5.88 -12.49
CA VAL A 98 -21.95 5.13 -11.67
C VAL A 98 -22.60 6.08 -10.67
N ASP A 99 -23.92 6.24 -10.72
CA ASP A 99 -24.63 7.14 -9.84
C ASP A 99 -24.73 6.59 -8.39
N SER A 100 -25.23 7.41 -7.47
CA SER A 100 -25.37 7.05 -6.04
C SER A 100 -26.32 5.88 -5.79
N LYS A 101 -27.13 5.47 -6.79
CA LYS A 101 -27.99 4.29 -6.72
C LYS A 101 -27.32 3.06 -7.33
N GLY A 102 -26.12 3.21 -7.88
CA GLY A 102 -25.39 2.14 -8.54
C GLY A 102 -25.79 1.94 -10.00
N ASP A 103 -26.42 2.93 -10.65
CA ASP A 103 -26.89 2.83 -12.02
C ASP A 103 -26.00 3.67 -12.96
N ILE A 104 -25.95 3.28 -14.24
CA ILE A 104 -25.46 4.10 -15.35
C ILE A 104 -26.58 4.38 -16.33
N ASP A 105 -26.55 5.53 -17.00
CA ASP A 105 -27.46 5.87 -18.09
C ASP A 105 -26.83 5.44 -19.43
N PHE A 106 -27.27 4.28 -19.95
CA PHE A 106 -26.70 3.70 -21.17
C PHE A 106 -27.59 4.04 -22.40
N PRO A 107 -27.01 4.50 -23.52
CA PRO A 107 -27.77 4.84 -24.72
C PRO A 107 -28.68 3.68 -25.16
N VAL A 108 -29.87 4.01 -25.62
CA VAL A 108 -30.89 3.06 -26.11
C VAL A 108 -31.46 2.14 -25.02
N LEU A 109 -30.61 1.60 -24.11
CA LEU A 109 -31.05 0.65 -23.09
C LEU A 109 -31.54 1.32 -21.79
N GLY A 110 -31.29 2.63 -21.63
CA GLY A 110 -31.70 3.37 -20.43
C GLY A 110 -30.83 3.05 -19.21
N LYS A 111 -31.44 3.09 -18.03
CA LYS A 111 -30.74 2.82 -16.76
C LYS A 111 -30.39 1.36 -16.59
N ILE A 112 -29.15 1.13 -16.24
CA ILE A 112 -28.60 -0.22 -15.99
C ILE A 112 -27.93 -0.22 -14.63
N HIS A 113 -28.34 -1.13 -13.76
CA HIS A 113 -27.72 -1.32 -12.46
C HIS A 113 -26.40 -2.07 -12.58
N VAL A 114 -25.31 -1.43 -12.17
CA VAL A 114 -23.93 -1.95 -12.30
C VAL A 114 -23.24 -2.14 -10.95
N ALA A 115 -23.66 -1.45 -9.89
CA ALA A 115 -23.04 -1.59 -8.58
C ALA A 115 -23.14 -3.04 -8.06
N GLY A 116 -22.07 -3.52 -7.44
CA GLY A 116 -21.94 -4.89 -6.96
C GLY A 116 -21.62 -5.93 -8.03
N LYS A 117 -21.63 -5.55 -9.32
CA LYS A 117 -21.26 -6.43 -10.44
C LYS A 117 -19.81 -6.16 -10.88
N THR A 118 -19.19 -7.13 -11.49
CA THR A 118 -17.88 -6.99 -12.13
C THR A 118 -18.01 -6.43 -13.54
N CYS A 119 -16.91 -5.89 -14.10
CA CYS A 119 -16.89 -5.44 -15.49
C CYS A 119 -17.25 -6.58 -16.48
N GLU A 120 -16.90 -7.82 -16.14
CA GLU A 120 -17.23 -9.00 -16.99
C GLU A 120 -18.74 -9.28 -16.97
N GLU A 121 -19.38 -9.27 -15.81
CA GLU A 121 -20.83 -9.46 -15.70
C GLU A 121 -21.60 -8.37 -16.44
N ILE A 122 -21.15 -7.11 -16.38
CA ILE A 122 -21.76 -6.02 -17.14
C ILE A 122 -21.55 -6.20 -18.65
N LYS A 123 -20.36 -6.61 -19.07
CA LYS A 123 -20.08 -6.94 -20.47
C LYS A 123 -21.03 -8.01 -21.01
N ASP A 124 -21.21 -9.10 -20.25
CA ASP A 124 -22.09 -10.20 -20.64
C ASP A 124 -23.56 -9.77 -20.69
N GLU A 125 -24.01 -8.99 -19.72
CA GLU A 125 -25.37 -8.43 -19.67
C GLU A 125 -25.64 -7.49 -20.85
N LEU A 126 -24.71 -6.56 -21.14
CA LEU A 126 -24.85 -5.65 -22.26
C LEU A 126 -24.83 -6.39 -23.58
N THR A 127 -23.92 -7.37 -23.75
CA THR A 127 -23.83 -8.19 -24.93
C THR A 127 -25.18 -8.91 -25.20
N ALA A 128 -25.75 -9.53 -24.16
CA ALA A 128 -27.03 -10.23 -24.27
C ALA A 128 -28.21 -9.29 -24.62
N ARG A 129 -28.20 -8.05 -24.12
CA ARG A 129 -29.23 -7.06 -24.44
C ARG A 129 -29.11 -6.52 -25.86
N ILE A 130 -27.87 -6.18 -26.27
CA ILE A 130 -27.58 -5.59 -27.59
C ILE A 130 -27.70 -6.61 -28.72
N SER A 131 -27.44 -7.90 -28.48
CA SER A 131 -27.57 -8.98 -29.45
C SER A 131 -29.02 -9.17 -30.00
N LYS A 132 -29.99 -8.53 -29.38
CA LYS A 132 -31.39 -8.53 -29.90
C LYS A 132 -31.53 -7.66 -31.14
N ASP A 133 -30.72 -6.62 -31.25
CA ASP A 133 -30.81 -5.62 -32.32
C ASP A 133 -29.60 -5.61 -33.24
N VAL A 134 -28.45 -6.12 -32.76
CA VAL A 134 -27.17 -6.14 -33.52
C VAL A 134 -26.64 -7.57 -33.55
N THR A 135 -26.23 -8.01 -34.71
CA THR A 135 -25.59 -9.33 -34.87
C THR A 135 -24.16 -9.27 -34.37
N ASP A 136 -23.77 -10.22 -33.51
CA ASP A 136 -22.44 -10.42 -32.97
C ASP A 136 -21.79 -9.11 -32.42
N PRO A 137 -22.43 -8.44 -31.44
CA PRO A 137 -21.87 -7.25 -30.86
C PRO A 137 -20.68 -7.61 -29.96
N LEU A 138 -19.56 -6.90 -30.10
CA LEU A 138 -18.42 -6.98 -29.21
C LEU A 138 -18.50 -5.81 -28.23
N VAL A 139 -18.76 -6.11 -26.97
CA VAL A 139 -18.81 -5.14 -25.87
C VAL A 139 -17.51 -5.22 -25.08
N ASN A 140 -16.91 -4.06 -24.80
CA ASN A 140 -15.79 -3.93 -23.89
C ASN A 140 -16.16 -2.98 -22.75
N VAL A 141 -15.90 -3.38 -21.50
CA VAL A 141 -16.16 -2.59 -20.29
C VAL A 141 -14.86 -2.46 -19.51
N THR A 142 -14.44 -1.23 -19.26
CA THR A 142 -13.17 -0.95 -18.55
C THR A 142 -13.41 0.11 -17.46
N LEU A 143 -12.98 -0.18 -16.24
CA LEU A 143 -12.93 0.77 -15.14
C LEU A 143 -11.69 1.66 -15.31
N VAL A 144 -11.87 2.99 -15.40
CA VAL A 144 -10.78 3.91 -15.76
C VAL A 144 -10.28 4.78 -14.62
N ASN A 145 -11.01 4.88 -13.52
CA ASN A 145 -10.60 5.63 -12.35
C ASN A 145 -10.14 4.75 -11.18
N PHE A 146 -9.85 3.46 -11.44
CA PHE A 146 -9.38 2.55 -10.39
C PHE A 146 -8.09 3.05 -9.78
N LYS A 147 -8.12 3.24 -8.46
CA LYS A 147 -6.96 3.68 -7.67
C LYS A 147 -7.01 3.09 -6.28
N VAL A 148 -5.83 2.93 -5.69
CA VAL A 148 -5.64 2.57 -4.28
C VAL A 148 -4.66 3.56 -3.65
N VAL A 149 -4.67 3.69 -2.32
CA VAL A 149 -3.81 4.62 -1.59
C VAL A 149 -2.88 3.85 -0.68
N VAL A 150 -1.58 4.08 -0.80
CA VAL A 150 -0.58 3.57 0.13
C VAL A 150 -0.04 4.73 0.97
N ALA A 151 -0.08 4.58 2.29
CA ALA A 151 0.32 5.60 3.24
C ALA A 151 1.13 5.02 4.41
N GLY A 152 1.75 5.89 5.22
CA GLY A 152 2.57 5.49 6.36
C GLY A 152 4.01 5.21 5.99
N GLU A 153 4.61 4.16 6.57
CA GLU A 153 6.02 3.80 6.43
C GLU A 153 6.30 3.00 5.12
N ALA A 154 5.80 3.49 3.99
CA ALA A 154 6.24 3.10 2.65
C ALA A 154 7.30 4.08 2.16
N LYS A 155 8.16 3.68 1.19
CA LYS A 155 9.21 4.57 0.67
C LYS A 155 8.63 5.77 -0.07
N GLU A 156 7.54 5.56 -0.81
CA GLU A 156 6.84 6.59 -1.58
C GLU A 156 5.33 6.50 -1.31
N PRO A 157 4.84 7.03 -0.16
CA PRO A 157 3.40 7.07 0.09
C PRO A 157 2.70 7.88 -1.01
N LYS A 158 1.74 7.24 -1.70
CA LYS A 158 1.03 7.87 -2.82
C LYS A 158 -0.28 7.16 -3.17
N THR A 159 -1.08 7.84 -3.98
CA THR A 159 -2.20 7.22 -4.69
C THR A 159 -1.66 6.50 -5.93
N ILE A 160 -2.03 5.25 -6.12
CA ILE A 160 -1.59 4.38 -7.20
C ILE A 160 -2.77 4.19 -8.16
N PRO A 161 -2.72 4.74 -9.38
CA PRO A 161 -3.68 4.40 -10.42
C PRO A 161 -3.44 2.97 -10.91
N VAL A 162 -4.50 2.21 -11.09
CA VAL A 162 -4.47 0.82 -11.53
C VAL A 162 -4.84 0.73 -12.99
N SER A 163 -3.89 0.32 -13.82
CA SER A 163 -4.12 0.10 -15.25
C SER A 163 -4.55 -1.36 -15.48
N GLY A 164 -5.82 -1.66 -15.25
CA GLY A 164 -6.35 -3.02 -15.39
C GLY A 164 -7.49 -3.29 -14.41
N ASN A 165 -7.95 -4.54 -14.40
CA ASN A 165 -9.13 -4.91 -13.62
C ASN A 165 -8.79 -5.40 -12.20
N ARG A 166 -7.51 -5.51 -11.83
CA ARG A 166 -7.11 -5.97 -10.50
C ARG A 166 -5.70 -5.51 -10.13
N ILE A 167 -5.48 -5.39 -8.84
CA ILE A 167 -4.17 -5.15 -8.23
C ILE A 167 -4.12 -5.94 -6.92
N THR A 168 -2.96 -6.51 -6.59
CA THR A 168 -2.75 -7.15 -5.29
C THR A 168 -2.17 -6.17 -4.28
N LEU A 169 -2.25 -6.51 -2.99
CA LEU A 169 -1.58 -5.75 -1.93
C LEU A 169 -0.07 -5.63 -2.20
N LEU A 170 0.57 -6.71 -2.63
CA LEU A 170 2.01 -6.70 -2.92
C LEU A 170 2.36 -5.81 -4.12
N ASP A 171 1.52 -5.81 -5.17
CA ASP A 171 1.71 -4.91 -6.32
C ASP A 171 1.61 -3.43 -5.87
N ALA A 172 0.64 -3.11 -5.03
CA ALA A 172 0.47 -1.76 -4.51
C ALA A 172 1.65 -1.32 -3.63
N LEU A 173 2.13 -2.20 -2.74
CA LEU A 173 3.32 -1.92 -1.94
C LEU A 173 4.57 -1.78 -2.80
N ALA A 174 4.77 -2.65 -3.79
CA ALA A 174 5.88 -2.55 -4.74
C ALA A 174 5.83 -1.24 -5.55
N ALA A 175 4.64 -0.83 -6.02
CA ALA A 175 4.45 0.44 -6.72
C ALA A 175 4.73 1.67 -5.84
N ALA A 176 4.55 1.55 -4.51
CA ALA A 176 4.93 2.55 -3.51
C ALA A 176 6.42 2.44 -3.08
N GLY A 177 7.24 1.69 -3.82
CA GLY A 177 8.66 1.49 -3.53
C GLY A 177 8.93 0.55 -2.36
N ASP A 178 7.93 -0.24 -1.93
CA ASP A 178 7.96 -1.13 -0.78
C ASP A 178 7.99 -0.40 0.59
N LEU A 179 7.91 -1.17 1.67
CA LEU A 179 8.00 -0.63 3.03
C LEU A 179 9.41 -0.12 3.33
N THR A 180 9.48 0.92 4.18
CA THR A 180 10.77 1.32 4.75
C THR A 180 11.29 0.27 5.75
N GLU A 181 12.52 0.41 6.20
CA GLU A 181 13.08 -0.39 7.30
C GLU A 181 12.32 -0.20 8.64
N TYR A 182 11.55 0.88 8.73
CA TYR A 182 10.73 1.23 9.89
C TYR A 182 9.27 0.79 9.75
N GLY A 183 8.86 0.26 8.61
CA GLY A 183 7.51 -0.24 8.37
C GLY A 183 7.24 -1.53 9.15
N GLU A 184 6.10 -1.57 9.87
CA GLU A 184 5.68 -2.77 10.63
C GLU A 184 5.02 -3.77 9.68
N ARG A 185 5.77 -4.83 9.30
CA ARG A 185 5.32 -5.86 8.35
C ARG A 185 4.25 -6.78 8.89
N SER A 186 4.26 -6.99 10.21
CA SER A 186 3.27 -7.84 10.87
C SER A 186 1.91 -7.17 11.04
N ASN A 187 1.78 -5.88 10.67
CA ASN A 187 0.58 -5.10 10.94
C ASN A 187 0.31 -4.06 9.84
N VAL A 188 0.02 -4.52 8.65
CA VAL A 188 -0.44 -3.65 7.55
C VAL A 188 -1.96 -3.55 7.62
N LEU A 189 -2.46 -2.34 7.84
CA LEU A 189 -3.89 -2.06 7.93
C LEU A 189 -4.44 -1.76 6.53
N ILE A 190 -5.52 -2.45 6.15
CA ILE A 190 -6.32 -2.11 4.98
C ILE A 190 -7.68 -1.61 5.45
N ILE A 191 -8.12 -0.49 4.90
CA ILE A 191 -9.45 0.08 5.12
C ILE A 191 -10.16 0.07 3.77
N ARG A 192 -11.35 -0.53 3.74
CA ARG A 192 -12.21 -0.68 2.57
C ARG A 192 -13.59 -0.14 2.88
N GLU A 193 -14.15 0.62 1.95
CA GLU A 193 -15.55 1.01 2.02
C GLU A 193 -16.38 0.07 1.14
N GLU A 194 -17.39 -0.55 1.71
CA GLU A 194 -18.25 -1.51 1.02
C GLU A 194 -19.70 -1.37 1.55
N ASN A 195 -20.64 -1.13 0.65
CA ASN A 195 -22.05 -0.94 1.00
C ASN A 195 -22.33 0.17 2.03
N GLY A 196 -21.53 1.25 2.01
CA GLY A 196 -21.65 2.37 2.95
C GLY A 196 -21.07 2.10 4.35
N GLU A 197 -20.42 0.96 4.53
CA GLU A 197 -19.70 0.61 5.76
C GLU A 197 -18.19 0.61 5.52
N ARG A 198 -17.42 1.04 6.51
CA ARG A 198 -15.96 0.94 6.49
C ARG A 198 -15.51 -0.30 7.22
N LYS A 199 -15.01 -1.25 6.47
CA LYS A 199 -14.37 -2.47 6.97
C LYS A 199 -12.88 -2.27 7.05
N PHE A 200 -12.23 -2.94 7.99
CA PHE A 200 -10.78 -2.93 8.07
C PHE A 200 -10.23 -4.31 8.41
N ALA A 201 -9.00 -4.56 7.99
CA ALA A 201 -8.26 -5.77 8.30
C ALA A 201 -6.79 -5.44 8.57
N HIS A 202 -6.19 -6.18 9.49
CA HIS A 202 -4.77 -6.17 9.74
C HIS A 202 -4.15 -7.41 9.09
N LEU A 203 -3.16 -7.21 8.23
CA LEU A 203 -2.49 -8.27 7.50
C LEU A 203 -1.04 -8.37 7.94
N ASP A 204 -0.57 -9.61 8.14
CA ASP A 204 0.83 -9.91 8.45
C ASP A 204 1.56 -10.34 7.17
N LEU A 205 2.45 -9.49 6.67
CA LEU A 205 3.27 -9.79 5.48
C LEU A 205 4.38 -10.80 5.76
N ASN A 206 4.65 -11.14 7.03
CA ASN A 206 5.61 -12.18 7.36
C ASN A 206 5.00 -13.58 7.19
N SER A 207 3.67 -13.70 7.13
CA SER A 207 2.94 -14.97 6.91
C SER A 207 2.42 -15.06 5.49
N SER A 208 2.48 -16.27 4.93
CA SER A 208 1.87 -16.60 3.64
C SER A 208 0.32 -16.56 3.67
N ASP A 209 -0.29 -16.53 4.85
CA ASP A 209 -1.74 -16.41 5.02
C ASP A 209 -2.30 -15.14 4.35
N VAL A 210 -1.48 -14.09 4.22
CA VAL A 210 -1.87 -12.87 3.51
C VAL A 210 -2.32 -13.16 2.08
N LEU A 211 -1.72 -14.15 1.40
CA LEU A 211 -2.00 -14.51 0.02
C LEU A 211 -3.40 -15.12 -0.18
N THR A 212 -3.99 -15.66 0.89
CA THR A 212 -5.35 -16.24 0.91
C THR A 212 -6.39 -15.30 1.54
N SER A 213 -5.96 -14.14 2.03
CA SER A 213 -6.84 -13.14 2.63
C SER A 213 -7.83 -12.57 1.60
N PRO A 214 -9.10 -12.32 1.96
CA PRO A 214 -10.05 -11.60 1.11
C PRO A 214 -9.65 -10.15 0.84
N TYR A 215 -8.65 -9.61 1.57
CA TYR A 215 -8.08 -8.28 1.38
C TYR A 215 -6.79 -8.30 0.57
N TYR A 216 -6.33 -9.47 0.09
CA TYR A 216 -5.13 -9.57 -0.73
C TYR A 216 -5.30 -8.89 -2.10
N TYR A 217 -6.47 -9.12 -2.75
CA TYR A 217 -6.88 -8.37 -3.93
C TYR A 217 -7.57 -7.09 -3.48
N LEU A 218 -7.04 -5.97 -3.94
CA LEU A 218 -7.53 -4.66 -3.56
C LEU A 218 -8.74 -4.24 -4.39
N GLN A 219 -9.60 -3.45 -3.79
CA GLN A 219 -10.76 -2.83 -4.42
C GLN A 219 -10.53 -1.34 -4.68
N GLN A 220 -11.43 -0.72 -5.43
CA GLN A 220 -11.46 0.71 -5.66
C GLN A 220 -11.45 1.49 -4.34
N ASN A 221 -10.59 2.49 -4.24
CA ASN A 221 -10.40 3.36 -3.08
C ASN A 221 -9.90 2.67 -1.80
N ASP A 222 -9.41 1.40 -1.86
CA ASP A 222 -8.75 0.79 -0.70
C ASP A 222 -7.61 1.67 -0.19
N TYR A 223 -7.56 1.84 1.13
CA TYR A 223 -6.53 2.59 1.82
C TYR A 223 -5.64 1.63 2.60
N ILE A 224 -4.37 1.54 2.19
CA ILE A 224 -3.35 0.71 2.81
C ILE A 224 -2.48 1.59 3.71
N TYR A 225 -2.45 1.29 4.99
CA TYR A 225 -1.63 2.01 5.95
C TYR A 225 -0.58 1.11 6.57
N VAL A 226 0.68 1.47 6.38
CA VAL A 226 1.83 0.80 7.00
C VAL A 226 2.19 1.54 8.27
N ALA A 227 1.99 0.88 9.42
CA ALA A 227 2.31 1.46 10.71
C ALA A 227 3.84 1.56 10.92
N PRO A 228 4.32 2.57 11.66
CA PRO A 228 5.72 2.63 12.07
C PRO A 228 6.00 1.59 13.17
N ASN A 229 7.14 0.92 13.08
CA ASN A 229 7.61 -0.04 14.09
C ASN A 229 8.03 0.66 15.39
N SER A 230 8.31 -0.13 16.43
CA SER A 230 8.69 0.36 17.76
C SER A 230 9.96 1.23 17.76
N ILE A 231 10.91 0.96 16.86
CA ILE A 231 12.15 1.73 16.72
C ILE A 231 11.84 3.13 16.21
N ARG A 232 11.01 3.27 15.18
CA ARG A 232 10.58 4.56 14.65
C ARG A 232 9.82 5.37 15.70
N GLN A 233 8.91 4.70 16.41
CA GLN A 233 8.15 5.33 17.51
C GLN A 233 9.05 5.79 18.65
N ALA A 234 10.06 5.00 19.03
CA ALA A 234 11.03 5.40 20.05
C ALA A 234 11.87 6.60 19.58
N ASN A 235 12.34 6.59 18.32
CA ASN A 235 13.10 7.68 17.73
C ASN A 235 12.29 8.98 17.65
N SER A 236 10.98 8.91 17.40
CA SER A 236 10.11 10.09 17.39
C SER A 236 9.97 10.76 18.76
N LYS A 237 10.12 9.98 19.85
CA LYS A 237 10.13 10.47 21.24
C LYS A 237 11.50 11.02 21.67
N TYR A 238 12.54 10.77 20.87
CA TYR A 238 13.89 11.23 21.13
C TYR A 238 14.02 12.68 20.71
N ASN A 239 13.75 13.59 21.65
CA ASN A 239 13.87 15.01 21.38
C ASN A 239 15.29 15.51 21.73
N GLN A 240 15.64 16.70 21.22
CA GLN A 240 16.96 17.35 21.41
C GLN A 240 17.35 17.54 22.88
N ASN A 241 16.37 17.66 23.81
CA ASN A 241 16.60 17.75 25.25
C ASN A 241 17.14 16.44 25.84
N ASN A 242 16.75 15.28 25.31
CA ASN A 242 17.28 13.99 25.77
C ASN A 242 18.70 13.77 25.27
N ALA A 243 19.03 14.21 24.05
CA ALA A 243 20.40 14.22 23.54
C ALA A 243 21.31 15.10 24.40
N TYR A 244 20.84 16.30 24.77
CA TYR A 244 21.55 17.20 25.64
C TYR A 244 21.79 16.59 27.03
N LYS A 245 20.78 15.98 27.66
CA LYS A 245 20.93 15.31 28.96
C LYS A 245 21.96 14.19 28.92
N LEU A 246 21.95 13.34 27.86
CA LEU A 246 22.97 12.30 27.69
C LEU A 246 24.36 12.86 27.51
N SER A 247 24.52 13.95 26.75
CA SER A 247 25.80 14.63 26.55
C SER A 247 26.33 15.22 27.87
N VAL A 248 25.48 15.89 28.64
CA VAL A 248 25.86 16.43 29.96
C VAL A 248 26.23 15.30 30.90
N THR A 249 25.48 14.21 30.96
CA THR A 249 25.79 13.06 31.82
C THR A 249 27.13 12.44 31.46
N SER A 250 27.41 12.23 30.17
CA SER A 250 28.70 11.69 29.72
C SER A 250 29.88 12.59 30.05
N THR A 251 29.70 13.91 29.95
CA THR A 251 30.72 14.90 30.33
C THR A 251 31.02 14.86 31.82
N ILE A 252 29.98 14.75 32.66
CA ILE A 252 30.15 14.64 34.12
C ILE A 252 30.89 13.36 34.52
N VAL A 253 30.53 12.21 33.88
CA VAL A 253 31.20 10.91 34.11
C VAL A 253 32.66 10.97 33.68
N SER A 254 32.95 11.58 32.53
CA SER A 254 34.34 11.75 32.05
C SER A 254 35.15 12.65 32.98
N ALA A 255 34.61 13.76 33.46
CA ALA A 255 35.28 14.64 34.40
C ALA A 255 35.55 13.93 35.74
N ALA A 256 34.58 13.17 36.28
CA ALA A 256 34.74 12.39 37.49
C ALA A 256 35.83 11.31 37.34
N SER A 257 35.93 10.64 36.20
CA SER A 257 36.97 9.63 35.98
C SER A 257 38.37 10.23 35.84
N VAL A 258 38.50 11.44 35.27
CA VAL A 258 39.79 12.17 35.23
C VAL A 258 40.22 12.56 36.63
N ILE A 259 39.29 13.11 37.46
CA ILE A 259 39.57 13.48 38.83
C ILE A 259 39.97 12.24 39.65
N ALA A 260 39.25 11.14 39.52
CA ALA A 260 39.58 9.90 40.21
C ALA A 260 40.98 9.36 39.81
N SER A 261 41.33 9.42 38.52
CA SER A 261 42.67 9.03 38.04
C SER A 261 43.75 9.90 38.64
N LEU A 262 43.51 11.20 38.77
CA LEU A 262 44.49 12.16 39.29
C LEU A 262 44.69 11.95 40.81
N VAL A 263 43.61 11.72 41.57
CA VAL A 263 43.67 11.37 42.98
C VAL A 263 44.45 10.07 43.23
N ILE A 264 44.19 9.03 42.42
CA ILE A 264 44.90 7.76 42.51
C ILE A 264 46.39 7.96 42.22
N ALA A 265 46.73 8.74 41.19
CA ALA A 265 48.15 9.03 40.85
C ALA A 265 48.90 9.82 41.96
N LEU A 266 48.19 10.65 42.71
CA LEU A 266 48.75 11.42 43.82
C LEU A 266 48.85 10.64 45.14
N THR A 267 47.96 9.65 45.34
CA THR A 267 47.90 8.86 46.58
C THR A 267 48.72 7.57 46.55
N VAL A 268 49.09 7.08 45.38
CA VAL A 268 49.85 5.82 45.15
C VAL A 268 51.37 6.13 44.92
N LYS A 269 51.86 7.20 45.48
CA LYS A 269 53.29 7.50 45.46
C LYS A 269 54.01 6.86 46.63
#